data_382dcf4fb0d1d28617741c4e8d47484f
#
_entry.id   382dcf4fb0d1d28617741c4e8d47484f
#
_cell.length_a   1.000
_cell.length_b   1.000
_cell.length_c   1.000
_cell.angle_alpha   90.00
_cell.angle_beta   90.00
_cell.angle_gamma   90.00
#
_symmetry.space_group_name_H-M   'P 1'
#
loop_
_entity.id
_entity.type
_entity.pdbx_description
1 polymer ?
#
loop_
_entity_poly.entity_id
_entity_poly.type
_entity_poly.pdbx_seq_one_letter_code
_entity_poly.pdbx_strand_id
1 'polypeptide(L)'
;MQNCGLPFHFSLGNTDLKMPDVIKHLYKYSPSQGGLLYAWFPSMHTRVDIMLCGRQGEDILLSVVDAVYKMLCRLEKMANYYDADSELAYLNRTASVHPQQVSHELYDMLTFCVDCYTRTAGCFDVTIHSADYTPKLIRSVQ
;
A
#
# COMPACT_ATOMS: atom_id res chain seq x y z
N MET A 1 3.50 -11.42 -37.31
CA MET A 1 3.18 -10.77 -36.04
C MET A 1 1.68 -10.92 -35.82
N GLN A 2 1.26 -11.93 -35.08
CA GLN A 2 -0.15 -12.19 -34.80
C GLN A 2 -0.60 -11.27 -33.70
N ASN A 3 -1.60 -10.45 -34.00
CA ASN A 3 -2.27 -9.54 -33.07
C ASN A 3 -3.04 -10.39 -32.05
N CYS A 4 -2.55 -10.53 -30.84
CA CYS A 4 -3.30 -11.06 -29.72
C CYS A 4 -4.40 -10.03 -29.35
N GLY A 5 -5.49 -10.06 -30.14
CA GLY A 5 -6.71 -9.34 -29.79
C GLY A 5 -7.26 -9.88 -28.47
N LEU A 6 -7.04 -9.17 -27.38
CA LEU A 6 -7.73 -9.44 -26.13
C LEU A 6 -9.24 -9.22 -26.36
N PRO A 7 -10.09 -10.26 -26.19
CA PRO A 7 -11.51 -10.20 -26.55
C PRO A 7 -12.33 -9.42 -25.50
N PHE A 8 -11.75 -8.38 -24.89
CA PHE A 8 -12.36 -7.72 -23.75
C PHE A 8 -12.75 -6.26 -24.04
N HIS A 9 -14.05 -6.01 -24.21
CA HIS A 9 -14.64 -4.68 -24.09
C HIS A 9 -14.86 -4.36 -22.61
N PHE A 10 -14.18 -3.35 -22.08
CA PHE A 10 -14.40 -2.83 -20.74
C PHE A 10 -15.55 -1.82 -20.75
N SER A 11 -16.52 -1.94 -19.84
CA SER A 11 -17.51 -0.92 -19.56
C SER A 11 -17.16 -0.22 -18.23
N LEU A 12 -17.43 1.08 -18.14
CA LEU A 12 -17.43 1.77 -16.86
C LEU A 12 -18.62 1.23 -16.05
N GLY A 13 -18.34 0.54 -14.95
CA GLY A 13 -19.37 -0.01 -14.08
C GLY A 13 -20.20 1.10 -13.44
N ASN A 14 -21.50 0.88 -13.37
CA ASN A 14 -22.45 1.75 -12.69
C ASN A 14 -22.94 0.99 -11.46
N THR A 15 -22.23 1.15 -10.33
CA THR A 15 -22.60 0.52 -9.06
C THR A 15 -23.00 1.58 -8.04
N ASP A 16 -24.00 1.27 -7.22
CA ASP A 16 -24.47 2.13 -6.11
C ASP A 16 -23.44 2.25 -4.96
N LEU A 17 -22.33 1.53 -5.05
CA LEU A 17 -21.22 1.64 -4.10
C LEU A 17 -20.55 3.01 -4.28
N LYS A 18 -20.72 3.91 -3.29
CA LYS A 18 -20.12 5.25 -3.31
C LYS A 18 -18.60 5.16 -3.10
N MET A 19 -17.90 4.77 -4.16
CA MET A 19 -16.44 4.75 -4.20
C MET A 19 -15.87 6.17 -4.14
N PRO A 20 -14.70 6.39 -3.51
CA PRO A 20 -14.00 7.66 -3.63
C PRO A 20 -13.73 8.01 -5.10
N ASP A 21 -13.98 9.25 -5.51
CA ASP A 21 -13.81 9.72 -6.90
C ASP A 21 -12.38 9.54 -7.44
N VAL A 22 -11.42 9.38 -6.55
CA VAL A 22 -10.00 9.14 -6.88
C VAL A 22 -9.77 7.72 -7.42
N ILE A 23 -10.63 6.75 -7.09
CA ILE A 23 -10.53 5.37 -7.56
C ILE A 23 -11.20 5.27 -8.93
N LYS A 24 -10.42 4.91 -9.93
CA LYS A 24 -10.91 4.59 -11.27
C LYS A 24 -10.93 3.09 -11.47
N HIS A 25 -11.90 2.57 -12.20
CA HIS A 25 -11.97 1.14 -12.47
C HIS A 25 -12.59 0.81 -13.83
N LEU A 26 -12.31 -0.39 -14.28
CA LEU A 26 -12.91 -1.06 -15.44
C LEU A 26 -13.33 -2.47 -15.01
N TYR A 27 -14.54 -2.87 -15.35
CA TYR A 27 -15.05 -4.20 -15.04
C TYR A 27 -15.53 -4.92 -16.30
N LYS A 28 -15.30 -6.22 -16.30
CA LYS A 28 -15.84 -7.12 -17.31
C LYS A 28 -16.25 -8.45 -16.71
N TYR A 29 -17.34 -8.98 -17.20
CA TYR A 29 -17.82 -10.31 -16.85
C TYR A 29 -17.82 -11.25 -18.07
N SER A 30 -17.41 -12.49 -17.86
CA SER A 30 -17.53 -13.60 -18.81
C SER A 30 -18.20 -14.79 -18.11
N PRO A 31 -19.24 -15.41 -18.68
CA PRO A 31 -19.90 -16.58 -18.08
C PRO A 31 -18.94 -17.76 -17.82
N SER A 32 -17.91 -17.91 -18.63
CA SER A 32 -16.92 -18.99 -18.52
C SER A 32 -15.78 -18.69 -17.55
N GLN A 33 -15.39 -17.41 -17.39
CA GLN A 33 -14.21 -16.99 -16.65
C GLN A 33 -14.52 -16.19 -15.37
N GLY A 34 -15.78 -15.72 -15.22
CA GLY A 34 -16.19 -14.83 -14.14
C GLY A 34 -15.93 -13.37 -14.41
N GLY A 35 -15.83 -12.56 -13.34
CA GLY A 35 -15.53 -11.14 -13.40
C GLY A 35 -14.03 -10.87 -13.40
N LEU A 36 -13.62 -9.85 -14.16
CA LEU A 36 -12.31 -9.24 -14.13
C LEU A 36 -12.49 -7.76 -13.81
N LEU A 37 -11.95 -7.31 -12.69
CA LEU A 37 -11.90 -5.91 -12.28
C LEU A 37 -10.46 -5.42 -12.34
N TYR A 38 -10.26 -4.30 -13.04
CA TYR A 38 -9.02 -3.54 -13.00
C TYR A 38 -9.30 -2.18 -12.40
N ALA A 39 -8.62 -1.83 -11.32
CA ALA A 39 -8.78 -0.56 -10.63
C ALA A 39 -7.43 0.11 -10.41
N TRP A 40 -7.42 1.46 -10.34
CA TRP A 40 -6.22 2.23 -10.07
C TRP A 40 -6.52 3.51 -9.33
N PHE A 41 -5.57 3.95 -8.51
CA PHE A 41 -5.63 5.19 -7.75
C PHE A 41 -4.22 5.66 -7.34
N PRO A 42 -4.02 6.96 -7.06
CA PRO A 42 -2.77 7.46 -6.48
C PRO A 42 -2.67 7.09 -5.00
N SER A 43 -1.51 6.69 -4.53
CA SER A 43 -1.15 6.51 -3.12
C SER A 43 0.36 6.58 -2.96
N MET A 44 0.86 7.08 -1.84
CA MET A 44 2.29 7.14 -1.51
C MET A 44 3.15 7.74 -2.64
N HIS A 45 2.68 8.82 -3.26
CA HIS A 45 3.31 9.50 -4.39
C HIS A 45 3.53 8.63 -5.65
N THR A 46 2.79 7.54 -5.77
CA THR A 46 2.81 6.66 -6.93
C THR A 46 1.40 6.28 -7.37
N ARG A 47 1.29 5.45 -8.40
CA ARG A 47 0.03 4.86 -8.84
C ARG A 47 -0.01 3.41 -8.38
N VAL A 48 -1.12 3.05 -7.75
CA VAL A 48 -1.44 1.67 -7.39
C VAL A 48 -2.41 1.12 -8.43
N ASP A 49 -2.10 -0.05 -8.97
CA ASP A 49 -2.92 -0.78 -9.92
C ASP A 49 -3.32 -2.13 -9.31
N ILE A 50 -4.61 -2.43 -9.31
CA ILE A 50 -5.18 -3.65 -8.73
C ILE A 50 -5.94 -4.40 -9.83
N MET A 51 -5.65 -5.69 -9.97
CA MET A 51 -6.39 -6.58 -10.85
C MET A 51 -6.98 -7.72 -10.02
N LEU A 52 -8.30 -7.83 -10.03
CA LEU A 52 -9.05 -8.87 -9.31
C LEU A 52 -9.81 -9.74 -10.30
N CYS A 53 -9.69 -11.05 -10.12
CA CYS A 53 -10.44 -12.04 -10.89
C CYS A 53 -11.27 -12.89 -9.93
N GLY A 54 -12.52 -13.14 -10.26
CA GLY A 54 -13.39 -13.97 -9.42
C GLY A 54 -14.76 -14.21 -10.03
N ARG A 55 -15.50 -15.13 -9.41
CA ARG A 55 -16.90 -15.40 -9.77
C ARG A 55 -17.89 -14.47 -9.07
N GLN A 56 -17.39 -13.65 -8.17
CA GLN A 56 -18.18 -12.65 -7.45
C GLN A 56 -18.60 -11.52 -8.39
N GLY A 57 -19.70 -10.85 -8.04
CA GLY A 57 -20.15 -9.67 -8.77
C GLY A 57 -19.20 -8.48 -8.62
N GLU A 58 -19.39 -7.48 -9.48
CA GLU A 58 -18.61 -6.25 -9.50
C GLU A 58 -18.55 -5.56 -8.12
N ASP A 59 -19.69 -5.48 -7.41
CA ASP A 59 -19.81 -4.84 -6.10
C ASP A 59 -18.87 -5.44 -5.06
N ILE A 60 -18.75 -6.79 -5.05
CA ILE A 60 -17.86 -7.49 -4.12
C ILE A 60 -16.39 -7.19 -4.46
N LEU A 61 -16.03 -7.21 -5.73
CA LEU A 61 -14.68 -6.89 -6.15
C LEU A 61 -14.33 -5.43 -5.85
N LEU A 62 -15.26 -4.50 -6.05
CA LEU A 62 -15.08 -3.09 -5.70
C LEU A 62 -14.95 -2.88 -4.19
N SER A 63 -15.69 -3.63 -3.37
CA SER A 63 -15.53 -3.55 -1.91
C SER A 63 -14.13 -3.96 -1.44
N VAL A 64 -13.49 -4.91 -2.13
CA VAL A 64 -12.09 -5.29 -1.88
C VAL A 64 -11.14 -4.15 -2.25
N VAL A 65 -11.35 -3.50 -3.41
CA VAL A 65 -10.55 -2.34 -3.82
C VAL A 65 -10.66 -1.20 -2.81
N ASP A 66 -11.89 -0.89 -2.35
CA ASP A 66 -12.14 0.13 -1.33
C ASP A 66 -11.42 -0.18 0.00
N ALA A 67 -11.46 -1.45 0.43
CA ALA A 67 -10.76 -1.89 1.63
C ALA A 67 -9.23 -1.72 1.50
N VAL A 68 -8.66 -2.09 0.35
CA VAL A 68 -7.22 -1.89 0.06
C VAL A 68 -6.88 -0.39 0.04
N TYR A 69 -7.68 0.44 -0.62
CA TYR A 69 -7.48 1.88 -0.65
C TYR A 69 -7.47 2.49 0.74
N LYS A 70 -8.47 2.17 1.58
CA LYS A 70 -8.55 2.65 2.97
C LYS A 70 -7.36 2.19 3.81
N MET A 71 -6.92 0.95 3.63
CA MET A 71 -5.73 0.42 4.30
C MET A 71 -4.48 1.21 3.90
N LEU A 72 -4.25 1.44 2.61
CA LEU A 72 -3.10 2.22 2.13
C LEU A 72 -3.12 3.66 2.62
N CYS A 73 -4.29 4.33 2.62
CA CYS A 73 -4.41 5.67 3.19
C CYS A 73 -4.03 5.71 4.68
N ARG A 74 -4.43 4.70 5.45
CA ARG A 74 -4.09 4.60 6.87
C ARG A 74 -2.60 4.37 7.07
N LEU A 75 -2.00 3.46 6.31
CA LEU A 75 -0.56 3.19 6.38
C LEU A 75 0.26 4.41 5.95
N GLU A 76 -0.15 5.11 4.89
CA GLU A 76 0.49 6.35 4.46
C GLU A 76 0.45 7.41 5.56
N LYS A 77 -0.72 7.63 6.20
CA LYS A 77 -0.83 8.57 7.31
C LYS A 77 0.04 8.20 8.50
N MET A 78 0.19 6.92 8.79
CA MET A 78 1.02 6.43 9.90
C MET A 78 2.52 6.56 9.61
N ALA A 79 2.95 6.19 8.41
CA ALA A 79 4.36 6.01 8.05
C ALA A 79 4.90 7.09 7.09
N ASN A 80 4.20 8.23 6.92
CA ASN A 80 4.66 9.31 6.06
C ASN A 80 5.80 10.08 6.73
N TYR A 81 7.01 9.91 6.20
CA TYR A 81 8.19 10.62 6.68
C TYR A 81 8.07 12.15 6.60
N TYR A 82 7.36 12.67 5.60
CA TYR A 82 7.21 14.11 5.32
C TYR A 82 6.04 14.77 6.07
N ASP A 83 5.16 13.97 6.65
CA ASP A 83 4.05 14.47 7.46
C ASP A 83 4.49 14.57 8.93
N ALA A 84 4.61 15.79 9.43
CA ALA A 84 5.03 16.05 10.81
C ALA A 84 4.09 15.43 11.86
N ASP A 85 2.84 15.17 11.51
CA ASP A 85 1.82 14.58 12.36
C ASP A 85 1.77 13.04 12.27
N SER A 86 2.59 12.43 11.41
CA SER A 86 2.69 10.98 11.32
C SER A 86 3.38 10.37 12.54
N GLU A 87 3.00 9.14 12.86
CA GLU A 87 3.63 8.40 13.97
C GLU A 87 5.12 8.15 13.71
N LEU A 88 5.50 7.85 12.46
CA LEU A 88 6.89 7.68 12.06
C LEU A 88 7.70 8.98 12.26
N ALA A 89 7.17 10.14 11.87
CA ALA A 89 7.84 11.41 12.06
C ALA A 89 7.98 11.75 13.55
N TYR A 90 6.98 11.44 14.37
CA TYR A 90 7.08 11.57 15.83
C TYR A 90 8.19 10.67 16.39
N LEU A 91 8.23 9.40 16.01
CA LEU A 91 9.27 8.45 16.40
C LEU A 91 10.66 8.97 16.03
N ASN A 92 10.86 9.44 14.80
CA ASN A 92 12.13 9.97 14.32
C ASN A 92 12.64 11.17 15.13
N ARG A 93 11.73 12.00 15.62
CA ARG A 93 12.10 13.18 16.46
C ARG A 93 12.45 12.81 17.89
N THR A 94 11.89 11.74 18.44
CA THR A 94 11.91 11.49 19.90
C THR A 94 12.71 10.26 20.32
N ALA A 95 12.88 9.27 19.43
CA ALA A 95 13.52 8.00 19.77
C ALA A 95 15.01 8.10 20.11
N SER A 96 15.68 9.18 19.70
CA SER A 96 17.08 9.45 20.06
C SER A 96 17.27 9.81 21.53
N VAL A 97 16.23 10.29 22.19
CA VAL A 97 16.28 10.76 23.59
C VAL A 97 15.90 9.63 24.57
N HIS A 98 14.82 8.91 24.28
CA HIS A 98 14.34 7.80 25.10
C HIS A 98 13.44 6.88 24.28
N PRO A 99 13.28 5.60 24.71
CA PRO A 99 12.40 4.65 24.03
C PRO A 99 10.97 5.20 23.90
N GLN A 100 10.36 5.00 22.72
CA GLN A 100 9.00 5.44 22.44
C GLN A 100 8.09 4.22 22.27
N GLN A 101 6.86 4.36 22.74
CA GLN A 101 5.81 3.40 22.44
C GLN A 101 5.19 3.76 21.09
N VAL A 102 5.13 2.78 20.19
CA VAL A 102 4.53 2.91 18.86
C VAL A 102 3.36 1.96 18.69
N SER A 103 2.52 2.21 17.69
CA SER A 103 1.45 1.29 17.32
C SER A 103 2.02 -0.07 16.90
N HIS A 104 1.23 -1.13 17.08
CA HIS A 104 1.62 -2.48 16.68
C HIS A 104 1.93 -2.56 15.18
N GLU A 105 1.16 -1.85 14.36
CA GLU A 105 1.37 -1.82 12.92
C GLU A 105 2.71 -1.18 12.53
N LEU A 106 3.07 -0.05 13.15
CA LEU A 106 4.37 0.59 12.90
C LEU A 106 5.52 -0.28 13.40
N TYR A 107 5.36 -0.91 14.56
CA TYR A 107 6.34 -1.84 15.11
C TYR A 107 6.60 -3.02 14.16
N ASP A 108 5.53 -3.65 13.66
CA ASP A 108 5.65 -4.78 12.73
C ASP A 108 6.32 -4.37 11.41
N MET A 109 5.95 -3.20 10.88
CA MET A 109 6.56 -2.64 9.68
C MET A 109 8.07 -2.41 9.88
N LEU A 110 8.47 -1.78 10.99
CA LEU A 110 9.88 -1.52 11.29
C LEU A 110 10.66 -2.81 11.52
N THR A 111 10.07 -3.79 12.20
CA THR A 111 10.66 -5.11 12.41
C THR A 111 10.89 -5.83 11.09
N PHE A 112 9.93 -5.78 10.17
CA PHE A 112 10.08 -6.32 8.83
C PHE A 112 11.18 -5.61 8.04
N CYS A 113 11.31 -4.29 8.17
CA CYS A 113 12.39 -3.52 7.55
C CYS A 113 13.78 -3.95 8.07
N VAL A 114 13.90 -4.22 9.38
CA VAL A 114 15.16 -4.74 9.98
C VAL A 114 15.49 -6.13 9.45
N ASP A 115 14.49 -7.02 9.30
CA ASP A 115 14.69 -8.33 8.68
C ASP A 115 15.15 -8.18 7.22
N CYS A 116 14.54 -7.31 6.44
CA CYS A 116 14.96 -7.01 5.07
C CYS A 116 16.39 -6.49 5.01
N TYR A 117 16.78 -5.57 5.91
CA TYR A 117 18.16 -5.08 6.01
C TYR A 117 19.14 -6.25 6.22
N THR A 118 18.84 -7.11 7.17
CA THR A 118 19.68 -8.27 7.51
C THR A 118 19.81 -9.24 6.33
N ARG A 119 18.68 -9.60 5.71
CA ARG A 119 18.62 -10.56 4.60
C ARG A 119 19.29 -10.06 3.32
N THR A 120 19.31 -8.73 3.12
CA THR A 120 19.95 -8.11 1.95
C THR A 120 21.38 -7.63 2.21
N ALA A 121 21.96 -7.99 3.37
CA ALA A 121 23.29 -7.53 3.79
C ALA A 121 23.44 -5.99 3.71
N GLY A 122 22.39 -5.25 4.07
CA GLY A 122 22.38 -3.80 4.09
C GLY A 122 22.04 -3.12 2.74
N CYS A 123 21.71 -3.88 1.69
CA CYS A 123 21.28 -3.28 0.41
C CYS A 123 19.92 -2.58 0.53
N PHE A 124 19.05 -3.06 1.42
CA PHE A 124 17.82 -2.37 1.80
C PHE A 124 18.02 -1.73 3.17
N ASP A 125 17.87 -0.42 3.25
CA ASP A 125 18.06 0.33 4.50
C ASP A 125 17.04 1.48 4.59
N VAL A 126 16.15 1.43 5.58
CA VAL A 126 15.13 2.46 5.82
C VAL A 126 15.68 3.71 6.49
N THR A 127 16.94 3.70 6.95
CA THR A 127 17.57 4.81 7.67
C THR A 127 18.35 5.74 6.75
N ILE A 128 18.32 5.52 5.44
CA ILE A 128 19.17 6.20 4.43
C ILE A 128 19.01 7.74 4.41
N HIS A 129 17.92 8.27 4.96
CA HIS A 129 17.65 9.72 5.04
C HIS A 129 17.96 10.32 6.41
N SER A 130 18.42 9.55 7.38
CA SER A 130 18.83 10.12 8.67
C SER A 130 20.16 10.88 8.49
N ALA A 131 20.19 12.14 8.92
CA ALA A 131 21.39 13.00 8.83
C ALA A 131 22.61 12.40 9.55
N ASP A 132 22.36 11.53 10.53
CA ASP A 132 23.35 10.74 11.24
C ASP A 132 23.15 9.26 10.90
N TYR A 133 23.63 8.87 9.71
CA TYR A 133 23.67 7.47 9.32
C TYR A 133 24.62 6.71 10.25
N THR A 134 24.12 6.33 11.40
CA THR A 134 24.75 5.34 12.27
C THR A 134 23.75 4.21 12.47
N PRO A 135 24.15 2.94 12.38
CA PRO A 135 23.28 1.75 12.58
C PRO A 135 22.64 1.67 13.99
N LYS A 136 22.51 2.77 14.69
CA LYS A 136 22.01 2.84 16.08
C LYS A 136 20.50 2.60 16.18
N LEU A 137 19.73 2.87 15.14
CA LEU A 137 18.28 2.63 15.14
C LEU A 137 17.92 1.15 15.28
N ILE A 138 18.77 0.25 14.77
CA ILE A 138 18.56 -1.21 14.86
C ILE A 138 18.74 -1.73 16.28
N ARG A 139 19.46 -1.03 17.16
CA ARG A 139 19.68 -1.45 18.54
C ARG A 139 18.58 -1.06 19.52
N SER A 140 17.67 -0.17 19.14
CA SER A 140 16.59 0.31 20.01
C SER A 140 15.27 -0.44 19.82
N VAL A 141 15.20 -1.40 18.90
CA VAL A 141 14.03 -2.28 18.65
C VAL A 141 14.19 -3.66 19.30
N GLN A 142 15.23 -3.86 20.15
CA GLN A 142 15.42 -5.11 20.93
C GLN A 142 14.90 -4.92 22.37
#